data_968fd13a6a1532770ac2926571445847
#
_entry.id   968fd13a6a1532770ac2926571445847
#
_cell.length_a   1.000
_cell.length_b   1.000
_cell.length_c   1.000
_cell.angle_alpha   90.00
_cell.angle_beta   90.00
_cell.angle_gamma   90.00
#
_symmetry.space_group_name_H-M   'P 1'
#
loop_
_entity.id
_entity.type
_entity.pdbx_description
1 polymer ?
#
loop_
_entity_poly.entity_id
_entity_poly.type
_entity_poly.pdbx_seq_one_letter_code
_entity_poly.pdbx_strand_id
1 'polypeptide(L)'
;RFLRHSKGEWARKPVVLSGWQRFVIGSVFGWKRRDGTRRFRYVYQELPRKNGKSTLLAGVGLDLLTCDGEAGAEIYAAATKRDQARIIFDEAKRMVTTSPDLLRIVSRFKLNLSVDATNSKFEPLSSDENTLDGLNPHGVLVDELHKHKTRALLDVMDTALGSRRQPLLWIITTAGDDSPESIYAAENDYAIKVLEGVLEDDDVFAFIATIDKSDKWDDPLAWAKANPNLGISVKLDDLHRQARKAGKSPGALSAFKRLRLNVRTASAEAAIDMATWAKNSRGRFDPDKLERARCWGGLDLSSKIDITAFVKLFEPDEDGRMRIAARFWMPADTLEERADRDRMPYRRWVDEGWIEVTPGNVIDHAEIKAAVLADTKRFDLQDIAFDPWNATQLSGELMSEGVNMVEFIQGLRSYTAPTKEMRALVADHRLDHGNNPVLTVMASNLKVQTDKNLNEMPHKQHSIGRIDGMCALIMAIGRYSASLQGGDQSIFII
;
A
#
# COMPACT_ATOMS: atom_id res chain seq x y z
N ARG A 1 -33.85 6.11 4.26
CA ARG A 1 -35.30 6.20 4.45
C ARG A 1 -35.96 4.83 4.38
N PHE A 2 -35.60 3.98 3.45
CA PHE A 2 -36.26 2.70 3.16
C PHE A 2 -35.67 1.51 3.92
N LEU A 3 -34.41 1.59 4.38
CA LEU A 3 -33.72 0.48 5.01
C LEU A 3 -34.03 0.38 6.50
N ARG A 4 -34.20 -0.85 6.98
CA ARG A 4 -34.44 -1.17 8.39
C ARG A 4 -33.42 -2.20 8.87
N HIS A 5 -33.06 -2.11 10.15
CA HIS A 5 -32.23 -3.10 10.79
C HIS A 5 -32.92 -4.44 10.87
N SER A 6 -32.21 -5.53 10.61
CA SER A 6 -32.78 -6.88 10.58
C SER A 6 -32.68 -7.62 11.91
N LYS A 7 -31.78 -7.20 12.84
CA LYS A 7 -31.40 -7.99 14.01
C LYS A 7 -31.13 -7.13 15.25
N GLY A 8 -31.17 -7.79 16.40
CA GLY A 8 -30.75 -7.25 17.69
C GLY A 8 -31.67 -6.14 18.22
N GLU A 9 -31.15 -5.28 19.09
CA GLU A 9 -31.88 -4.17 19.72
C GLU A 9 -32.41 -3.12 18.75
N TRP A 10 -31.91 -3.12 17.52
CA TRP A 10 -32.28 -2.19 16.45
C TRP A 10 -33.28 -2.82 15.46
N ALA A 11 -33.65 -4.10 15.62
CA ALA A 11 -34.51 -4.79 14.68
C ALA A 11 -35.79 -3.97 14.36
N ARG A 12 -36.10 -3.86 13.05
CA ARG A 12 -37.21 -3.08 12.47
C ARG A 12 -37.10 -1.55 12.58
N LYS A 13 -36.14 -1.01 13.34
CA LYS A 13 -35.92 0.43 13.37
C LYS A 13 -35.24 0.89 12.04
N PRO A 14 -35.51 2.11 11.58
CA PRO A 14 -34.84 2.65 10.42
C PRO A 14 -33.32 2.63 10.58
N VAL A 15 -32.59 2.34 9.50
CA VAL A 15 -31.13 2.49 9.47
C VAL A 15 -30.83 3.99 9.41
N VAL A 16 -30.24 4.51 10.48
CA VAL A 16 -29.75 5.88 10.55
C VAL A 16 -28.24 5.84 10.44
N LEU A 17 -27.68 6.45 9.39
CA LEU A 17 -26.25 6.49 9.17
C LEU A 17 -25.58 7.33 10.27
N SER A 18 -24.56 6.77 10.92
CA SER A 18 -23.70 7.49 11.84
C SER A 18 -22.81 8.51 11.10
N GLY A 19 -22.11 9.38 11.82
CA GLY A 19 -21.30 10.44 11.22
C GLY A 19 -20.29 9.96 10.19
N TRP A 20 -19.53 8.92 10.54
CA TRP A 20 -18.53 8.35 9.64
C TRP A 20 -19.17 7.66 8.41
N GLN A 21 -20.33 7.00 8.58
CA GLN A 21 -21.06 6.39 7.46
C GLN A 21 -21.56 7.44 6.48
N ARG A 22 -22.09 8.56 6.99
CA ARG A 22 -22.49 9.71 6.16
C ARG A 22 -21.31 10.28 5.41
N PHE A 23 -20.16 10.40 6.05
CA PHE A 23 -18.93 10.87 5.40
C PHE A 23 -18.53 9.92 4.25
N VAL A 24 -18.42 8.61 4.51
CA VAL A 24 -18.01 7.62 3.51
C VAL A 24 -18.99 7.58 2.33
N ILE A 25 -20.29 7.43 2.61
CA ILE A 25 -21.32 7.37 1.56
C ILE A 25 -21.40 8.69 0.78
N GLY A 26 -21.37 9.82 1.50
CA GLY A 26 -21.39 11.16 0.87
C GLY A 26 -20.19 11.41 -0.02
N SER A 27 -19.00 10.93 0.36
CA SER A 27 -17.80 11.04 -0.47
C SER A 27 -17.90 10.13 -1.70
N VAL A 28 -18.17 8.84 -1.51
CA VAL A 28 -18.18 7.86 -2.61
C VAL A 28 -19.24 8.15 -3.66
N PHE A 29 -20.47 8.48 -3.25
CA PHE A 29 -21.59 8.72 -4.17
C PHE A 29 -21.78 10.17 -4.56
N GLY A 30 -21.33 11.13 -3.73
CA GLY A 30 -21.53 12.56 -3.95
C GLY A 30 -20.47 13.21 -4.84
N TRP A 31 -19.21 12.76 -4.80
CA TRP A 31 -18.17 13.34 -5.62
C TRP A 31 -18.24 12.80 -7.05
N LYS A 32 -18.34 13.73 -8.01
CA LYS A 32 -18.53 13.40 -9.43
C LYS A 32 -17.39 13.98 -10.28
N ARG A 33 -17.07 13.28 -11.36
CA ARG A 33 -16.21 13.77 -12.43
C ARG A 33 -16.98 14.82 -13.28
N ARG A 34 -16.28 15.51 -14.16
CA ARG A 34 -16.88 16.53 -15.03
C ARG A 34 -17.97 15.97 -15.93
N ASP A 35 -17.91 14.70 -16.30
CA ASP A 35 -18.92 14.00 -17.12
C ASP A 35 -20.12 13.51 -16.31
N GLY A 36 -20.19 13.82 -15.03
CA GLY A 36 -21.27 13.42 -14.11
C GLY A 36 -21.14 12.01 -13.55
N THR A 37 -20.12 11.24 -13.94
CA THR A 37 -19.87 9.90 -13.39
C THR A 37 -19.28 9.96 -11.99
N ARG A 38 -19.33 8.85 -11.28
CA ARG A 38 -18.70 8.69 -9.96
C ARG A 38 -17.19 8.93 -10.05
N ARG A 39 -16.62 9.74 -9.13
CA ARG A 39 -15.18 9.96 -9.04
C ARG A 39 -14.48 8.68 -8.58
N PHE A 40 -14.92 8.13 -7.44
CA PHE A 40 -14.30 6.96 -6.82
C PHE A 40 -14.93 5.67 -7.34
N ARG A 41 -14.10 4.83 -7.97
CA ARG A 41 -14.50 3.53 -8.49
C ARG A 41 -13.98 2.37 -7.64
N TYR A 42 -12.99 2.65 -6.81
CA TYR A 42 -12.37 1.73 -5.89
C TYR A 42 -12.50 2.27 -4.46
N VAL A 43 -13.06 1.48 -3.55
CA VAL A 43 -13.23 1.85 -2.14
C VAL A 43 -12.53 0.82 -1.27
N TYR A 44 -11.54 1.27 -0.50
CA TYR A 44 -10.92 0.47 0.55
C TYR A 44 -11.38 0.97 1.92
N GLN A 45 -12.06 0.12 2.66
CA GLN A 45 -12.60 0.48 3.96
C GLN A 45 -12.18 -0.52 5.03
N GLU A 46 -11.48 -0.06 6.06
CA GLU A 46 -10.97 -0.91 7.12
C GLU A 46 -11.42 -0.44 8.50
N LEU A 47 -12.11 -1.30 9.23
CA LEU A 47 -12.64 -1.03 10.56
C LEU A 47 -12.61 -2.28 11.44
N PRO A 48 -12.51 -2.12 12.78
CA PRO A 48 -12.65 -3.21 13.73
C PRO A 48 -13.99 -3.92 13.60
N ARG A 49 -14.10 -5.08 14.20
CA ARG A 49 -15.34 -5.83 14.29
C ARG A 49 -16.41 -5.05 15.06
N LYS A 50 -17.70 -5.26 14.69
CA LYS A 50 -18.89 -4.67 15.30
C LYS A 50 -19.18 -3.21 14.94
N ASN A 51 -18.44 -2.60 14.01
CA ASN A 51 -18.72 -1.24 13.52
C ASN A 51 -19.79 -1.16 12.41
N GLY A 52 -20.58 -2.21 12.18
CA GLY A 52 -21.72 -2.17 11.25
C GLY A 52 -21.35 -2.35 9.78
N LYS A 53 -20.17 -2.92 9.47
CA LYS A 53 -19.64 -3.12 8.11
C LYS A 53 -20.62 -3.79 7.15
N SER A 54 -21.07 -5.00 7.48
CA SER A 54 -21.93 -5.81 6.58
C SER A 54 -23.31 -5.18 6.37
N THR A 55 -23.85 -4.46 7.38
CA THR A 55 -25.10 -3.71 7.27
C THR A 55 -24.96 -2.54 6.28
N LEU A 56 -23.83 -1.82 6.34
CA LEU A 56 -23.53 -0.73 5.41
C LEU A 56 -23.41 -1.25 3.98
N LEU A 57 -22.64 -2.32 3.75
CA LEU A 57 -22.48 -2.90 2.42
C LEU A 57 -23.76 -3.49 1.85
N ALA A 58 -24.62 -4.08 2.69
CA ALA A 58 -25.94 -4.53 2.25
C ALA A 58 -26.79 -3.36 1.73
N GLY A 59 -26.71 -2.21 2.41
CA GLY A 59 -27.35 -0.98 1.96
C GLY A 59 -26.77 -0.44 0.66
N VAL A 60 -25.46 -0.44 0.51
CA VAL A 60 -24.76 -0.05 -0.73
C VAL A 60 -25.17 -0.96 -1.89
N GLY A 61 -25.20 -2.29 -1.68
CA GLY A 61 -25.64 -3.22 -2.70
C GLY A 61 -27.07 -2.99 -3.17
N LEU A 62 -27.98 -2.62 -2.25
CA LEU A 62 -29.34 -2.25 -2.61
C LEU A 62 -29.42 -0.90 -3.35
N ASP A 63 -28.59 0.07 -3.00
CA ASP A 63 -28.51 1.35 -3.68
C ASP A 63 -28.05 1.19 -5.13
N LEU A 64 -26.98 0.43 -5.35
CA LEU A 64 -26.47 0.08 -6.68
C LEU A 64 -27.51 -0.70 -7.52
N LEU A 65 -28.30 -1.55 -6.87
CA LEU A 65 -29.35 -2.34 -7.54
C LEU A 65 -30.55 -1.49 -7.97
N THR A 66 -30.91 -0.47 -7.18
CA THR A 66 -32.23 0.20 -7.30
C THR A 66 -32.16 1.69 -7.63
N CYS A 67 -31.06 2.38 -7.30
CA CYS A 67 -30.99 3.85 -7.32
C CYS A 67 -29.85 4.43 -8.17
N ASP A 68 -28.82 3.67 -8.50
CA ASP A 68 -27.62 4.16 -9.21
C ASP A 68 -27.84 4.40 -10.72
N GLY A 69 -29.00 4.00 -11.25
CA GLY A 69 -29.42 4.33 -12.63
C GLY A 69 -28.79 3.50 -13.74
N GLU A 70 -28.13 2.41 -13.40
CA GLU A 70 -27.52 1.50 -14.39
C GLU A 70 -28.51 0.42 -14.81
N ALA A 71 -28.83 0.35 -16.10
CA ALA A 71 -29.65 -0.72 -16.64
C ALA A 71 -28.86 -2.04 -16.76
N GLY A 72 -29.50 -3.15 -16.42
CA GLY A 72 -28.83 -4.45 -16.40
C GLY A 72 -27.68 -4.51 -15.38
N ALA A 73 -27.80 -3.80 -14.25
CA ALA A 73 -26.77 -3.79 -13.23
C ALA A 73 -26.59 -5.17 -12.60
N GLU A 74 -25.37 -5.66 -12.60
CA GLU A 74 -24.98 -6.88 -11.90
C GLU A 74 -24.20 -6.52 -10.64
N ILE A 75 -24.78 -6.82 -9.48
CA ILE A 75 -24.13 -6.56 -8.19
C ILE A 75 -23.73 -7.89 -7.57
N TYR A 76 -22.51 -7.99 -7.08
CA TYR A 76 -21.98 -9.19 -6.47
C TYR A 76 -21.45 -8.93 -5.06
N ALA A 77 -21.96 -9.70 -4.08
CA ALA A 77 -21.31 -9.83 -2.78
C ALA A 77 -20.30 -10.97 -2.87
N ALA A 78 -19.01 -10.67 -2.72
CA ALA A 78 -17.94 -11.61 -2.92
C ALA A 78 -17.16 -11.89 -1.63
N ALA A 79 -16.80 -13.14 -1.38
CA ALA A 79 -15.95 -13.59 -0.28
C ALA A 79 -15.28 -14.93 -0.62
N THR A 80 -14.29 -15.35 0.19
CA THR A 80 -13.57 -16.63 0.01
C THR A 80 -14.47 -17.85 0.00
N LYS A 81 -15.58 -17.80 0.77
CA LYS A 81 -16.59 -18.88 0.82
C LYS A 81 -17.95 -18.28 0.53
N ARG A 82 -18.76 -19.01 -0.23
CA ARG A 82 -20.13 -18.60 -0.58
C ARG A 82 -20.98 -18.26 0.65
N ASP A 83 -20.80 -18.98 1.75
CA ASP A 83 -21.53 -18.69 2.99
C ASP A 83 -21.14 -17.35 3.62
N GLN A 84 -19.92 -16.87 3.41
CA GLN A 84 -19.47 -15.54 3.85
C GLN A 84 -20.04 -14.44 2.93
N ALA A 85 -20.00 -14.63 1.61
CA ALA A 85 -20.64 -13.73 0.64
C ALA A 85 -22.15 -13.57 0.94
N ARG A 86 -22.80 -14.65 1.36
CA ARG A 86 -24.20 -14.63 1.77
C ARG A 86 -24.49 -13.73 2.98
N ILE A 87 -23.53 -13.40 3.82
CA ILE A 87 -23.77 -12.53 4.99
C ILE A 87 -24.30 -11.16 4.54
N ILE A 88 -23.64 -10.53 3.55
CA ILE A 88 -24.08 -9.24 2.98
C ILE A 88 -25.39 -9.42 2.21
N PHE A 89 -25.46 -10.42 1.34
CA PHE A 89 -26.63 -10.71 0.53
C PHE A 89 -27.87 -10.99 1.38
N ASP A 90 -27.78 -11.87 2.38
CA ASP A 90 -28.91 -12.21 3.26
C ASP A 90 -29.34 -11.00 4.11
N GLU A 91 -28.41 -10.10 4.47
CA GLU A 91 -28.76 -8.86 5.15
C GLU A 91 -29.53 -7.93 4.22
N ALA A 92 -29.10 -7.76 2.97
CA ALA A 92 -29.81 -7.00 1.95
C ALA A 92 -31.22 -7.60 1.72
N LYS A 93 -31.33 -8.91 1.60
CA LYS A 93 -32.61 -9.62 1.45
C LYS A 93 -33.54 -9.38 2.63
N ARG A 94 -33.05 -9.37 3.87
CA ARG A 94 -33.85 -9.02 5.06
C ARG A 94 -34.27 -7.55 5.04
N MET A 95 -33.40 -6.63 4.60
CA MET A 95 -33.78 -5.22 4.47
C MET A 95 -34.90 -5.02 3.45
N VAL A 96 -34.85 -5.70 2.31
CA VAL A 96 -35.94 -5.71 1.33
C VAL A 96 -37.23 -6.26 1.98
N THR A 97 -37.13 -7.39 2.69
CA THR A 97 -38.31 -8.05 3.33
C THR A 97 -39.00 -7.16 4.35
N THR A 98 -38.26 -6.27 5.02
CA THR A 98 -38.83 -5.40 6.07
C THR A 98 -39.21 -4.00 5.56
N SER A 99 -39.01 -3.70 4.27
CA SER A 99 -39.34 -2.42 3.64
C SER A 99 -40.48 -2.58 2.64
N PRO A 100 -41.68 -2.05 2.91
CA PRO A 100 -42.82 -2.12 1.97
C PRO A 100 -42.50 -1.49 0.60
N ASP A 101 -41.71 -0.42 0.59
CA ASP A 101 -41.33 0.27 -0.66
C ASP A 101 -40.39 -0.58 -1.53
N LEU A 102 -39.38 -1.21 -0.92
CA LEU A 102 -38.49 -2.11 -1.63
C LEU A 102 -39.18 -3.40 -2.09
N LEU A 103 -40.12 -3.90 -1.34
CA LEU A 103 -40.92 -5.07 -1.73
C LEU A 103 -41.71 -4.88 -3.03
N ARG A 104 -42.04 -3.63 -3.40
CA ARG A 104 -42.77 -3.33 -4.64
C ARG A 104 -41.90 -3.39 -5.88
N ILE A 105 -40.56 -3.21 -5.73
CA ILE A 105 -39.64 -3.07 -6.86
C ILE A 105 -38.59 -4.18 -6.92
N VAL A 106 -38.34 -4.90 -5.82
CA VAL A 106 -37.30 -5.94 -5.75
C VAL A 106 -37.96 -7.34 -5.57
N SER A 107 -37.77 -8.16 -6.56
CA SER A 107 -38.13 -9.60 -6.52
C SER A 107 -37.06 -10.37 -5.73
N ARG A 108 -37.51 -11.36 -4.92
CA ARG A 108 -36.63 -12.07 -3.97
C ARG A 108 -36.58 -13.55 -4.26
N PHE A 109 -35.42 -14.08 -4.60
CA PHE A 109 -35.18 -15.49 -4.78
C PHE A 109 -34.22 -16.03 -3.71
N LYS A 110 -33.89 -17.30 -3.74
CA LYS A 110 -33.01 -17.93 -2.74
C LYS A 110 -31.65 -17.28 -2.70
N LEU A 111 -31.03 -17.03 -3.86
CA LEU A 111 -29.68 -16.51 -4.05
C LEU A 111 -29.64 -15.32 -5.04
N ASN A 112 -30.76 -14.67 -5.28
CA ASN A 112 -30.85 -13.53 -6.18
C ASN A 112 -31.88 -12.53 -5.67
N LEU A 113 -31.58 -11.24 -5.76
CA LEU A 113 -32.52 -10.14 -5.69
C LEU A 113 -32.54 -9.51 -7.08
N SER A 114 -33.70 -9.31 -7.69
CA SER A 114 -33.79 -8.71 -9.02
C SER A 114 -34.73 -7.52 -9.05
N VAL A 115 -34.45 -6.60 -9.99
CA VAL A 115 -35.33 -5.50 -10.34
C VAL A 115 -35.70 -5.70 -11.80
N ASP A 116 -36.90 -6.21 -12.06
CA ASP A 116 -37.35 -6.62 -13.39
C ASP A 116 -37.43 -5.42 -14.36
N ALA A 117 -37.82 -4.24 -13.85
CA ALA A 117 -37.91 -3.02 -14.63
C ALA A 117 -36.61 -2.57 -15.25
N THR A 118 -35.48 -2.89 -14.66
CA THR A 118 -34.13 -2.54 -15.14
C THR A 118 -33.31 -3.75 -15.57
N ASN A 119 -33.86 -4.96 -15.47
CA ASN A 119 -33.15 -6.23 -15.66
C ASN A 119 -31.86 -6.33 -14.82
N SER A 120 -31.91 -5.85 -13.59
CA SER A 120 -30.76 -5.80 -12.67
C SER A 120 -30.83 -6.91 -11.62
N LYS A 121 -29.68 -7.37 -11.14
CA LYS A 121 -29.57 -8.47 -10.17
C LYS A 121 -28.53 -8.20 -9.08
N PHE A 122 -28.72 -8.78 -7.89
CA PHE A 122 -27.76 -8.83 -6.82
C PHE A 122 -27.62 -10.27 -6.31
N GLU A 123 -26.41 -10.83 -6.34
CA GLU A 123 -26.12 -12.23 -6.05
C GLU A 123 -24.89 -12.40 -5.15
N PRO A 124 -24.82 -13.45 -4.30
CA PRO A 124 -23.61 -13.83 -3.59
C PRO A 124 -22.71 -14.68 -4.51
N LEU A 125 -21.44 -14.31 -4.59
CA LEU A 125 -20.42 -14.96 -5.41
C LEU A 125 -19.36 -15.65 -4.52
N SER A 126 -18.91 -16.83 -4.92
CA SER A 126 -17.75 -17.50 -4.31
C SER A 126 -16.50 -17.32 -5.19
N SER A 127 -15.33 -17.48 -4.58
CA SER A 127 -14.05 -17.40 -5.28
C SER A 127 -13.71 -18.61 -6.16
N ASP A 128 -14.67 -19.49 -6.49
CA ASP A 128 -14.44 -20.58 -7.43
C ASP A 128 -14.21 -20.00 -8.83
N GLU A 129 -12.96 -20.04 -9.30
CA GLU A 129 -12.47 -19.41 -10.53
C GLU A 129 -13.28 -19.77 -11.78
N ASN A 130 -13.79 -21.01 -11.85
CA ASN A 130 -14.58 -21.50 -12.99
C ASN A 130 -15.94 -20.80 -13.20
N THR A 131 -16.38 -19.94 -12.26
CA THR A 131 -17.68 -19.26 -12.33
C THR A 131 -17.54 -17.74 -12.51
N LEU A 132 -16.35 -17.22 -12.64
CA LEU A 132 -16.08 -15.79 -12.69
C LEU A 132 -15.99 -15.23 -14.12
N ASP A 133 -15.75 -16.09 -15.11
CA ASP A 133 -15.67 -15.70 -16.52
C ASP A 133 -17.04 -15.27 -17.08
N GLY A 134 -17.05 -14.19 -17.86
CA GLY A 134 -18.25 -13.69 -18.53
C GLY A 134 -19.15 -12.81 -17.67
N LEU A 135 -18.75 -12.46 -16.45
CA LEU A 135 -19.48 -11.52 -15.62
C LEU A 135 -19.29 -10.09 -16.12
N ASN A 136 -20.34 -9.25 -15.96
CA ASN A 136 -20.32 -7.83 -16.31
C ASN A 136 -20.75 -6.98 -15.10
N PRO A 137 -19.94 -6.93 -14.03
CA PRO A 137 -20.36 -6.32 -12.78
C PRO A 137 -20.48 -4.79 -12.89
N HIS A 138 -21.55 -4.25 -12.27
CA HIS A 138 -21.68 -2.85 -11.96
C HIS A 138 -21.20 -2.54 -10.53
N GLY A 139 -21.37 -3.49 -9.63
CA GLY A 139 -20.93 -3.37 -8.25
C GLY A 139 -20.38 -4.67 -7.69
N VAL A 140 -19.20 -4.62 -7.09
CA VAL A 140 -18.56 -5.74 -6.39
C VAL A 140 -18.30 -5.36 -4.94
N LEU A 141 -18.86 -6.10 -4.01
CA LEU A 141 -18.77 -5.86 -2.58
C LEU A 141 -17.95 -6.99 -1.94
N VAL A 142 -16.69 -6.74 -1.61
CA VAL A 142 -15.76 -7.73 -1.05
C VAL A 142 -15.70 -7.59 0.46
N ASP A 143 -16.07 -8.66 1.21
CA ASP A 143 -15.98 -8.68 2.68
C ASP A 143 -14.80 -9.52 3.16
N GLU A 144 -14.25 -9.12 4.31
CA GLU A 144 -13.21 -9.86 5.04
C GLU A 144 -11.97 -10.17 4.18
N LEU A 145 -11.44 -9.17 3.44
CA LEU A 145 -10.29 -9.32 2.55
C LEU A 145 -9.11 -10.05 3.21
N HIS A 146 -8.89 -9.84 4.51
CA HIS A 146 -7.82 -10.49 5.27
C HIS A 146 -7.92 -12.04 5.32
N LYS A 147 -9.00 -12.62 4.82
CA LYS A 147 -9.17 -14.08 4.72
C LYS A 147 -8.90 -14.63 3.33
N HIS A 148 -8.75 -13.77 2.33
CA HIS A 148 -8.47 -14.19 0.97
C HIS A 148 -7.02 -14.66 0.83
N LYS A 149 -6.81 -15.83 0.23
CA LYS A 149 -5.48 -16.43 0.05
C LYS A 149 -4.80 -16.02 -1.24
N THR A 150 -5.58 -15.74 -2.29
CA THR A 150 -5.10 -15.39 -3.62
C THR A 150 -5.80 -14.13 -4.12
N ARG A 151 -5.16 -13.39 -5.02
CA ARG A 151 -5.68 -12.18 -5.62
C ARG A 151 -6.69 -12.45 -6.74
N ALA A 152 -6.78 -13.69 -7.21
CA ALA A 152 -7.55 -14.07 -8.40
C ALA A 152 -8.97 -13.48 -8.45
N LEU A 153 -9.72 -13.50 -7.33
CA LEU A 153 -11.04 -12.90 -7.28
C LEU A 153 -11.02 -11.39 -7.55
N LEU A 154 -10.08 -10.66 -6.93
CA LEU A 154 -9.97 -9.21 -7.13
C LEU A 154 -9.56 -8.88 -8.55
N ASP A 155 -8.60 -9.60 -9.12
CA ASP A 155 -8.08 -9.36 -10.47
C ASP A 155 -9.14 -9.61 -11.54
N VAL A 156 -9.89 -10.72 -11.42
CA VAL A 156 -11.02 -10.99 -12.32
C VAL A 156 -12.11 -9.94 -12.19
N MET A 157 -12.46 -9.53 -10.97
CA MET A 157 -13.48 -8.51 -10.76
C MET A 157 -13.02 -7.14 -11.26
N ASP A 158 -11.79 -6.75 -11.04
CA ASP A 158 -11.24 -5.47 -11.48
C ASP A 158 -11.25 -5.37 -13.02
N THR A 159 -10.79 -6.42 -13.70
CA THR A 159 -10.84 -6.49 -15.17
C THR A 159 -12.27 -6.50 -15.72
N ALA A 160 -13.19 -7.19 -15.05
CA ALA A 160 -14.59 -7.27 -15.49
C ALA A 160 -15.36 -5.94 -15.33
N LEU A 161 -14.93 -5.04 -14.46
CA LEU A 161 -15.54 -3.71 -14.27
C LEU A 161 -15.34 -2.77 -15.48
N GLY A 162 -14.36 -3.03 -16.33
CA GLY A 162 -13.95 -2.13 -17.41
C GLY A 162 -15.03 -1.80 -18.45
N SER A 163 -16.10 -2.60 -18.56
CA SER A 163 -17.19 -2.43 -19.52
C SER A 163 -18.30 -1.47 -19.05
N ARG A 164 -18.33 -1.10 -17.77
CA ARG A 164 -19.38 -0.24 -17.21
C ARG A 164 -18.93 1.22 -17.11
N ARG A 165 -19.90 2.14 -17.24
CA ARG A 165 -19.63 3.58 -17.20
C ARG A 165 -19.13 4.06 -15.84
N GLN A 166 -19.75 3.61 -14.75
CA GLN A 166 -19.41 4.02 -13.39
C GLN A 166 -19.43 2.83 -12.41
N PRO A 167 -18.62 1.80 -12.63
CA PRO A 167 -18.60 0.63 -11.78
C PRO A 167 -18.07 0.97 -10.37
N LEU A 168 -18.28 0.07 -9.41
CA LEU A 168 -17.80 0.22 -8.04
C LEU A 168 -17.27 -1.09 -7.48
N LEU A 169 -15.98 -1.13 -7.16
CA LEU A 169 -15.38 -2.16 -6.31
C LEU A 169 -15.25 -1.63 -4.89
N TRP A 170 -15.94 -2.26 -3.94
CA TRP A 170 -15.88 -1.86 -2.54
C TRP A 170 -15.36 -3.00 -1.68
N ILE A 171 -14.16 -2.82 -1.18
CA ILE A 171 -13.53 -3.73 -0.23
C ILE A 171 -13.78 -3.24 1.19
N ILE A 172 -14.29 -4.14 2.05
CA ILE A 172 -14.41 -3.86 3.47
C ILE A 172 -13.75 -4.98 4.27
N THR A 173 -12.93 -4.60 5.24
CA THR A 173 -12.15 -5.58 6.01
C THR A 173 -11.91 -5.13 7.45
N THR A 174 -11.27 -5.97 8.21
CA THR A 174 -10.65 -5.69 9.51
C THR A 174 -9.17 -5.99 9.38
N ALA A 175 -8.32 -5.38 10.20
CA ALA A 175 -6.88 -5.64 10.17
C ALA A 175 -6.56 -7.13 10.15
N GLY A 176 -5.74 -7.51 9.19
CA GLY A 176 -5.20 -8.86 9.02
C GLY A 176 -3.82 -9.01 9.66
N ASP A 177 -3.13 -10.07 9.25
CA ASP A 177 -1.73 -10.27 9.55
C ASP A 177 -0.85 -9.56 8.51
N ASP A 178 0.40 -9.33 8.88
CA ASP A 178 1.38 -8.59 8.07
C ASP A 178 2.27 -9.55 7.27
N SER A 179 1.70 -10.64 6.77
CA SER A 179 2.42 -11.53 5.87
C SER A 179 2.68 -10.82 4.53
N PRO A 180 3.90 -10.83 3.99
CA PRO A 180 4.22 -10.21 2.70
C PRO A 180 3.41 -10.76 1.52
N GLU A 181 2.97 -12.00 1.62
CA GLU A 181 2.13 -12.67 0.62
C GLU A 181 0.63 -12.36 0.80
N SER A 182 0.28 -11.60 1.84
CA SER A 182 -1.10 -11.27 2.16
C SER A 182 -1.66 -10.22 1.21
N ILE A 183 -2.72 -10.54 0.50
CA ILE A 183 -3.46 -9.59 -0.33
C ILE A 183 -3.94 -8.41 0.51
N TYR A 184 -4.40 -8.69 1.73
CA TYR A 184 -4.81 -7.66 2.68
C TYR A 184 -3.67 -6.66 2.93
N ALA A 185 -2.43 -7.14 3.14
CA ALA A 185 -1.30 -6.29 3.39
C ALA A 185 -0.98 -5.39 2.19
N ALA A 186 -1.04 -5.93 0.97
CA ALA A 186 -0.83 -5.17 -0.26
C ALA A 186 -1.90 -4.07 -0.46
N GLU A 187 -3.18 -4.40 -0.29
CA GLU A 187 -4.27 -3.43 -0.43
C GLU A 187 -4.27 -2.37 0.67
N ASN A 188 -3.96 -2.75 1.91
CA ASN A 188 -3.85 -1.81 3.02
C ASN A 188 -2.67 -0.84 2.81
N ASP A 189 -1.50 -1.33 2.39
CA ASP A 189 -0.34 -0.48 2.11
C ASP A 189 -0.61 0.47 0.94
N TYR A 190 -1.32 0.02 -0.10
CA TYR A 190 -1.74 0.88 -1.20
C TYR A 190 -2.67 1.99 -0.70
N ALA A 191 -3.69 1.63 0.08
CA ALA A 191 -4.63 2.58 0.66
C ALA A 191 -3.93 3.61 1.57
N ILE A 192 -2.95 3.17 2.39
CA ILE A 192 -2.15 4.08 3.24
C ILE A 192 -1.34 5.05 2.38
N LYS A 193 -0.68 4.59 1.30
CA LYS A 193 0.09 5.46 0.40
C LYS A 193 -0.77 6.53 -0.25
N VAL A 194 -2.00 6.20 -0.64
CA VAL A 194 -2.96 7.17 -1.17
C VAL A 194 -3.38 8.17 -0.08
N LEU A 195 -3.69 7.71 1.14
CA LEU A 195 -4.05 8.58 2.26
C LEU A 195 -2.93 9.51 2.71
N GLU A 196 -1.68 9.05 2.65
CA GLU A 196 -0.49 9.83 3.00
C GLU A 196 0.00 10.73 1.85
N GLY A 197 -0.65 10.67 0.69
CA GLY A 197 -0.25 11.44 -0.49
C GLY A 197 1.07 10.99 -1.13
N VAL A 198 1.52 9.77 -0.82
CA VAL A 198 2.71 9.14 -1.45
C VAL A 198 2.38 8.72 -2.88
N LEU A 199 1.13 8.29 -3.10
CA LEU A 199 0.57 7.98 -4.41
C LEU A 199 -0.65 8.86 -4.67
N GLU A 200 -0.75 9.42 -5.87
CA GLU A 200 -1.94 10.11 -6.35
C GLU A 200 -2.81 9.13 -7.13
N ASP A 201 -3.99 8.83 -6.63
CA ASP A 201 -5.01 8.04 -7.31
C ASP A 201 -6.40 8.60 -7.05
N ASP A 202 -6.94 9.28 -8.05
CA ASP A 202 -8.24 9.96 -7.97
C ASP A 202 -9.43 9.01 -8.02
N ASP A 203 -9.23 7.75 -8.39
CA ASP A 203 -10.28 6.74 -8.47
C ASP A 203 -10.47 5.99 -7.16
N VAL A 204 -9.53 6.14 -6.21
CA VAL A 204 -9.51 5.44 -4.93
C VAL A 204 -10.03 6.30 -3.81
N PHE A 205 -10.97 5.75 -3.04
CA PHE A 205 -11.39 6.28 -1.74
C PHE A 205 -10.95 5.31 -0.65
N ALA A 206 -10.12 5.76 0.28
CA ALA A 206 -9.68 4.95 1.41
C ALA A 206 -10.23 5.51 2.74
N PHE A 207 -10.65 4.62 3.63
CA PHE A 207 -11.06 4.94 5.00
C PHE A 207 -10.59 3.87 5.96
N ILE A 208 -9.63 4.22 6.82
CA ILE A 208 -9.03 3.32 7.82
C ILE A 208 -9.26 3.89 9.21
N ALA A 209 -10.00 3.17 10.07
CA ALA A 209 -10.18 3.53 11.46
C ALA A 209 -9.32 2.64 12.37
N THR A 210 -8.32 3.24 12.99
CA THR A 210 -7.34 2.58 13.87
C THR A 210 -6.92 3.51 15.00
N ILE A 211 -6.12 3.04 15.95
CA ILE A 211 -5.44 3.89 16.92
C ILE A 211 -4.12 4.39 16.35
N ASP A 212 -3.60 5.51 16.87
CA ASP A 212 -2.30 6.03 16.46
C ASP A 212 -1.16 5.19 17.08
N LYS A 213 0.04 5.25 16.47
CA LYS A 213 1.22 4.53 16.98
C LYS A 213 1.62 4.94 18.40
N SER A 214 1.37 6.20 18.77
CA SER A 214 1.64 6.76 20.10
C SER A 214 0.59 6.42 21.14
N ASP A 215 -0.58 5.93 20.73
CA ASP A 215 -1.68 5.62 21.64
C ASP A 215 -1.39 4.33 22.44
N LYS A 216 -1.77 4.35 23.70
CA LYS A 216 -1.77 3.12 24.51
C LYS A 216 -2.98 2.27 24.12
N TRP A 217 -2.72 0.99 23.87
CA TRP A 217 -3.76 0.03 23.45
C TRP A 217 -4.87 -0.18 24.49
N ASP A 218 -4.61 0.08 25.76
CA ASP A 218 -5.51 -0.07 26.91
C ASP A 218 -6.20 1.25 27.33
N ASP A 219 -5.93 2.35 26.62
CA ASP A 219 -6.58 3.63 26.84
C ASP A 219 -7.97 3.66 26.19
N PRO A 220 -9.07 3.79 26.98
CA PRO A 220 -10.41 3.90 26.43
C PRO A 220 -10.61 5.12 25.51
N LEU A 221 -9.86 6.21 25.65
CA LEU A 221 -9.94 7.36 24.76
C LEU A 221 -9.41 7.03 23.36
N ALA A 222 -8.34 6.23 23.29
CA ALA A 222 -7.81 5.77 22.01
C ALA A 222 -8.79 4.82 21.28
N TRP A 223 -9.60 4.05 22.03
CA TRP A 223 -10.54 3.10 21.40
C TRP A 223 -11.59 3.79 20.52
N ALA A 224 -11.95 5.04 20.80
CA ALA A 224 -12.90 5.80 20.00
C ALA A 224 -12.36 6.11 18.59
N LYS A 225 -11.03 6.29 18.43
CA LYS A 225 -10.40 6.50 17.12
C LYS A 225 -10.58 5.27 16.22
N ALA A 226 -10.36 4.08 16.77
CA ALA A 226 -10.54 2.83 16.04
C ALA A 226 -12.01 2.44 15.84
N ASN A 227 -12.90 2.86 16.74
CA ASN A 227 -14.29 2.42 16.75
C ASN A 227 -15.26 3.59 16.57
N PRO A 228 -15.47 4.07 15.33
CA PRO A 228 -16.33 5.23 15.08
C PRO A 228 -17.83 4.97 15.40
N ASN A 229 -18.22 3.73 15.69
CA ASN A 229 -19.55 3.35 16.21
C ASN A 229 -19.52 3.00 17.72
N LEU A 230 -18.50 3.48 18.46
CA LEU A 230 -18.47 3.30 19.91
C LEU A 230 -19.70 3.95 20.57
N GLY A 231 -20.35 3.23 21.47
CA GLY A 231 -21.60 3.65 22.10
C GLY A 231 -22.86 3.33 21.25
N ILE A 232 -22.72 3.03 19.98
CA ILE A 232 -23.83 2.62 19.08
C ILE A 232 -23.84 1.11 18.94
N SER A 233 -23.07 0.56 18.00
CA SER A 233 -22.97 -0.88 17.76
C SER A 233 -21.77 -1.53 18.47
N VAL A 234 -20.77 -0.76 18.86
CA VAL A 234 -19.65 -1.19 19.68
C VAL A 234 -19.90 -0.78 21.13
N LYS A 235 -20.03 -1.77 22.01
CA LYS A 235 -20.31 -1.52 23.43
C LYS A 235 -19.01 -1.35 24.22
N LEU A 236 -18.92 -0.27 25.00
CA LEU A 236 -17.72 0.05 25.78
C LEU A 236 -17.41 -1.04 26.82
N ASP A 237 -18.43 -1.61 27.47
CA ASP A 237 -18.26 -2.68 28.45
C ASP A 237 -17.64 -3.95 27.84
N ASP A 238 -17.98 -4.26 26.57
CA ASP A 238 -17.36 -5.37 25.86
C ASP A 238 -15.88 -5.10 25.57
N LEU A 239 -15.54 -3.87 25.18
CA LEU A 239 -14.12 -3.50 25.00
C LEU A 239 -13.34 -3.59 26.30
N HIS A 240 -13.84 -3.06 27.41
CA HIS A 240 -13.21 -3.19 28.72
C HIS A 240 -12.99 -4.65 29.14
N ARG A 241 -14.00 -5.50 28.95
CA ARG A 241 -13.89 -6.94 29.23
C ARG A 241 -12.79 -7.59 28.40
N GLN A 242 -12.70 -7.26 27.11
CA GLN A 242 -11.72 -7.84 26.20
C GLN A 242 -10.33 -7.27 26.42
N ALA A 243 -10.18 -6.00 26.78
CA ALA A 243 -8.90 -5.40 27.16
C ALA A 243 -8.33 -6.05 28.42
N ARG A 244 -9.16 -6.27 29.46
CA ARG A 244 -8.72 -7.04 30.65
C ARG A 244 -8.26 -8.46 30.33
N LYS A 245 -8.89 -9.12 29.34
CA LYS A 245 -8.43 -10.44 28.87
C LYS A 245 -7.13 -10.33 28.07
N ALA A 246 -6.98 -9.31 27.27
CA ALA A 246 -5.79 -9.03 26.47
C ALA A 246 -4.54 -8.84 27.33
N GLY A 247 -4.64 -8.17 28.47
CA GLY A 247 -3.54 -7.99 29.41
C GLY A 247 -3.01 -9.28 30.04
N LYS A 248 -3.71 -10.42 29.88
CA LYS A 248 -3.33 -11.70 30.50
C LYS A 248 -2.48 -12.60 29.62
N SER A 249 -2.43 -12.39 28.30
CA SER A 249 -1.61 -13.21 27.40
C SER A 249 -1.28 -12.49 26.09
N PRO A 250 -0.06 -12.71 25.53
CA PRO A 250 0.36 -12.09 24.26
C PRO A 250 -0.59 -12.39 23.09
N GLY A 251 -1.09 -13.62 23.00
CA GLY A 251 -2.03 -13.99 21.94
C GLY A 251 -3.38 -13.27 22.05
N ALA A 252 -3.90 -13.09 23.28
CA ALA A 252 -5.12 -12.32 23.49
C ALA A 252 -4.90 -10.83 23.20
N LEU A 253 -3.71 -10.29 23.49
CA LEU A 253 -3.35 -8.90 23.17
C LEU A 253 -3.28 -8.68 21.66
N SER A 254 -2.60 -9.58 20.94
CA SER A 254 -2.56 -9.52 19.47
C SER A 254 -3.97 -9.55 18.85
N ALA A 255 -4.82 -10.47 19.31
CA ALA A 255 -6.21 -10.57 18.85
C ALA A 255 -7.02 -9.30 19.18
N PHE A 256 -6.84 -8.71 20.38
CA PHE A 256 -7.51 -7.46 20.75
C PHE A 256 -7.07 -6.30 19.87
N LYS A 257 -5.76 -6.10 19.72
CA LYS A 257 -5.20 -5.06 18.84
C LYS A 257 -5.73 -5.19 17.43
N ARG A 258 -5.70 -6.37 16.84
CA ARG A 258 -6.15 -6.59 15.46
C ARG A 258 -7.67 -6.44 15.31
N LEU A 259 -8.45 -7.13 16.12
CA LEU A 259 -9.90 -7.25 15.91
C LEU A 259 -10.73 -6.12 16.52
N ARG A 260 -10.18 -5.39 17.51
CA ARG A 260 -10.89 -4.35 18.25
C ARG A 260 -10.28 -2.95 18.08
N LEU A 261 -8.99 -2.87 17.78
CA LEU A 261 -8.31 -1.60 17.57
C LEU A 261 -7.84 -1.43 16.13
N ASN A 262 -8.05 -2.44 15.28
CA ASN A 262 -7.69 -2.43 13.87
C ASN A 262 -6.20 -2.16 13.64
N VAL A 263 -5.36 -2.64 14.54
CA VAL A 263 -3.91 -2.52 14.46
C VAL A 263 -3.35 -3.76 13.78
N ARG A 264 -2.59 -3.57 12.71
CA ARG A 264 -1.80 -4.65 12.12
C ARG A 264 -0.80 -5.15 13.17
N THR A 265 -0.75 -6.44 13.38
CA THR A 265 0.27 -7.04 14.25
C THR A 265 1.43 -7.46 13.36
N ALA A 266 2.35 -6.54 13.14
CA ALA A 266 3.51 -6.74 12.29
C ALA A 266 4.66 -7.42 13.03
N SER A 267 5.44 -8.21 12.29
CA SER A 267 6.76 -8.67 12.71
C SER A 267 7.89 -7.68 12.37
N ALA A 268 7.62 -6.63 11.59
CA ALA A 268 8.59 -5.59 11.20
C ALA A 268 7.94 -4.19 11.20
N GLU A 269 8.63 -3.22 11.78
CA GLU A 269 8.20 -1.81 11.82
C GLU A 269 8.61 -1.08 10.53
N ALA A 270 7.80 -0.09 10.08
CA ALA A 270 8.21 0.84 9.04
C ALA A 270 9.46 1.58 9.51
N ALA A 271 10.49 1.61 8.66
CA ALA A 271 11.78 2.19 9.02
C ALA A 271 11.75 3.72 9.07
N ILE A 272 10.84 4.34 8.31
CA ILE A 272 10.77 5.79 8.08
C ILE A 272 9.33 6.26 8.29
N ASP A 273 9.16 7.35 9.05
CA ASP A 273 7.92 8.10 9.12
C ASP A 273 7.80 8.99 7.87
N MET A 274 6.75 8.82 7.08
CA MET A 274 6.59 9.50 5.79
C MET A 274 6.35 11.00 5.93
N ALA A 275 5.76 11.46 7.03
CA ALA A 275 5.62 12.90 7.30
C ALA A 275 6.99 13.55 7.57
N THR A 276 7.91 12.82 8.22
CA THR A 276 9.31 13.24 8.40
C THR A 276 10.09 13.15 7.10
N TRP A 277 9.88 12.09 6.29
CA TRP A 277 10.50 11.95 4.97
C TRP A 277 10.17 13.14 4.07
N ALA A 278 8.90 13.54 3.98
CA ALA A 278 8.45 14.67 3.15
C ALA A 278 9.17 15.98 3.48
N LYS A 279 9.60 16.19 4.74
CA LYS A 279 10.38 17.36 5.16
C LYS A 279 11.85 17.30 4.72
N ASN A 280 12.30 16.14 4.27
CA ASN A 280 13.64 15.92 3.69
C ASN A 280 13.66 16.20 2.19
N SER A 281 12.93 17.21 1.74
CA SER A 281 12.99 17.71 0.37
C SER A 281 12.80 19.21 0.31
N ARG A 282 13.58 19.85 -0.57
CA ARG A 282 13.45 21.28 -0.95
C ARG A 282 12.82 21.42 -2.34
N GLY A 283 12.22 20.36 -2.86
CA GLY A 283 11.72 20.28 -4.22
C GLY A 283 12.72 19.69 -5.22
N ARG A 284 12.25 19.46 -6.45
CA ARG A 284 13.10 18.90 -7.51
C ARG A 284 14.28 19.84 -7.77
N PHE A 285 15.49 19.34 -7.64
CA PHE A 285 16.70 20.06 -7.99
C PHE A 285 17.27 19.57 -9.31
N ASP A 286 18.02 20.45 -9.96
CA ASP A 286 18.74 20.13 -11.17
C ASP A 286 20.12 19.52 -10.79
N PRO A 287 20.40 18.24 -11.13
CA PRO A 287 21.68 17.62 -10.85
C PRO A 287 22.88 18.34 -11.54
N ASP A 288 22.65 19.13 -12.60
CA ASP A 288 23.71 19.89 -13.27
C ASP A 288 24.36 20.93 -12.34
N LYS A 289 23.59 21.42 -11.36
CA LYS A 289 24.12 22.33 -10.33
C LYS A 289 25.08 21.69 -9.34
N LEU A 290 25.24 20.36 -9.40
CA LEU A 290 26.13 19.57 -8.56
C LEU A 290 27.37 19.10 -9.35
N GLU A 291 27.62 19.67 -10.54
CA GLU A 291 28.80 19.34 -11.33
C GLU A 291 30.07 19.52 -10.49
N ARG A 292 30.97 18.51 -10.53
CA ARG A 292 32.20 18.39 -9.70
C ARG A 292 31.98 18.33 -8.19
N ALA A 293 30.72 18.26 -7.71
CA ALA A 293 30.48 18.05 -6.29
C ALA A 293 30.89 16.65 -5.87
N ARG A 294 31.44 16.55 -4.69
CA ARG A 294 31.92 15.30 -4.11
C ARG A 294 30.73 14.41 -3.69
N CYS A 295 30.76 13.13 -4.08
CA CYS A 295 29.70 12.22 -3.76
C CYS A 295 30.14 10.75 -3.62
N TRP A 296 29.31 9.93 -3.03
CA TRP A 296 29.47 8.49 -2.86
C TRP A 296 28.30 7.76 -3.49
N GLY A 297 28.59 6.65 -4.16
CA GLY A 297 27.58 5.86 -4.87
C GLY A 297 27.15 4.62 -4.13
N GLY A 298 25.90 4.21 -4.35
CA GLY A 298 25.40 2.87 -4.04
C GLY A 298 24.68 2.31 -5.25
N LEU A 299 25.02 1.08 -5.65
CA LEU A 299 24.46 0.39 -6.79
C LEU A 299 23.79 -0.91 -6.31
N ASP A 300 22.47 -0.98 -6.37
CA ASP A 300 21.71 -2.22 -6.11
C ASP A 300 21.17 -2.74 -7.44
N LEU A 301 21.87 -3.76 -7.97
CA LEU A 301 21.45 -4.47 -9.18
C LEU A 301 20.42 -5.53 -8.79
N SER A 302 19.23 -5.38 -9.32
CA SER A 302 18.21 -6.41 -9.21
C SER A 302 18.55 -7.67 -10.02
N SER A 303 17.90 -8.79 -9.68
CA SER A 303 17.83 -9.92 -10.62
C SER A 303 17.25 -9.44 -11.95
N LYS A 304 17.64 -10.08 -13.06
CA LYS A 304 17.44 -9.70 -14.49
C LYS A 304 16.13 -9.00 -14.89
N ILE A 305 15.15 -8.99 -14.03
CA ILE A 305 13.80 -8.48 -14.33
C ILE A 305 13.26 -7.44 -13.33
N ASP A 306 14.01 -6.94 -12.36
CA ASP A 306 13.53 -5.97 -11.35
C ASP A 306 14.08 -4.55 -11.58
N ILE A 307 13.70 -3.57 -10.72
CA ILE A 307 14.24 -2.22 -10.80
C ILE A 307 15.70 -2.24 -10.34
N THR A 308 16.60 -1.72 -11.17
CA THR A 308 17.97 -1.43 -10.75
C THR A 308 18.06 0.00 -10.27
N ALA A 309 18.79 0.25 -9.19
CA ALA A 309 18.96 1.56 -8.60
C ALA A 309 20.45 1.95 -8.47
N PHE A 310 20.79 3.15 -8.95
CA PHE A 310 22.07 3.82 -8.70
C PHE A 310 21.80 5.12 -7.98
N VAL A 311 22.23 5.21 -6.72
CA VAL A 311 21.98 6.37 -5.86
C VAL A 311 23.31 7.04 -5.51
N LYS A 312 23.40 8.35 -5.73
CA LYS A 312 24.54 9.20 -5.34
C LYS A 312 24.13 10.05 -4.16
N LEU A 313 24.93 10.04 -3.11
CA LEU A 313 24.81 10.90 -1.94
C LEU A 313 25.92 11.95 -1.98
N PHE A 314 25.54 13.21 -2.07
CA PHE A 314 26.47 14.34 -2.14
C PHE A 314 26.86 14.81 -0.76
N GLU A 315 28.07 15.35 -0.66
CA GLU A 315 28.60 16.03 0.53
C GLU A 315 27.57 17.03 1.10
N PRO A 316 27.53 17.25 2.44
CA PRO A 316 26.62 18.25 3.03
C PRO A 316 26.84 19.64 2.44
N ASP A 317 25.76 20.34 2.10
CA ASP A 317 25.78 21.74 1.71
C ASP A 317 26.02 22.65 2.94
N GLU A 318 26.01 23.98 2.72
CA GLU A 318 26.21 24.98 3.77
C GLU A 318 25.23 24.86 4.93
N ASP A 319 24.03 24.33 4.68
CA ASP A 319 23.01 24.07 5.70
C ASP A 319 23.14 22.67 6.34
N GLY A 320 24.16 21.91 5.99
CA GLY A 320 24.42 20.56 6.48
C GLY A 320 23.51 19.48 5.88
N ARG A 321 22.82 19.76 4.77
CA ARG A 321 21.98 18.80 4.07
C ARG A 321 22.71 18.10 2.94
N MET A 322 22.45 16.81 2.81
CA MET A 322 23.02 15.93 1.81
C MET A 322 21.99 15.68 0.70
N ARG A 323 22.31 16.05 -0.53
CA ARG A 323 21.44 15.81 -1.69
C ARG A 323 21.57 14.37 -2.17
N ILE A 324 20.43 13.82 -2.63
CA ILE A 324 20.34 12.46 -3.13
C ILE A 324 19.93 12.51 -4.60
N ALA A 325 20.82 12.12 -5.52
CA ALA A 325 20.49 11.93 -6.92
C ALA A 325 20.38 10.44 -7.23
N ALA A 326 19.16 9.99 -7.50
CA ALA A 326 18.87 8.59 -7.79
C ALA A 326 18.51 8.40 -9.27
N ARG A 327 19.01 7.32 -9.87
CA ARG A 327 18.65 6.84 -11.20
C ARG A 327 18.10 5.42 -11.08
N PHE A 328 17.08 5.13 -11.85
CA PHE A 328 16.38 3.84 -11.84
C PHE A 328 16.22 3.33 -13.25
N TRP A 329 16.39 2.01 -13.45
CA TRP A 329 16.21 1.36 -14.75
C TRP A 329 15.23 0.21 -14.66
N MET A 330 14.43 0.05 -15.73
CA MET A 330 13.50 -1.06 -15.92
C MET A 330 13.55 -1.54 -17.38
N PRO A 331 13.27 -2.84 -17.66
CA PRO A 331 13.09 -3.31 -19.03
C PRO A 331 11.82 -2.72 -19.66
N ALA A 332 11.91 -2.25 -20.91
CA ALA A 332 10.78 -1.62 -21.60
C ALA A 332 9.61 -2.58 -21.84
N ASP A 333 9.88 -3.82 -22.28
CA ASP A 333 8.85 -4.78 -22.68
C ASP A 333 7.99 -5.29 -21.52
N THR A 334 8.47 -5.18 -20.28
CA THR A 334 7.74 -5.63 -19.08
C THR A 334 7.11 -4.49 -18.28
N LEU A 335 7.19 -3.25 -18.76
CA LEU A 335 6.77 -2.06 -18.03
C LEU A 335 5.27 -2.10 -17.68
N GLU A 336 4.41 -2.40 -18.66
CA GLU A 336 2.96 -2.43 -18.48
C GLU A 336 2.51 -3.54 -17.52
N GLU A 337 2.97 -4.77 -17.76
CA GLU A 337 2.67 -5.91 -16.89
C GLU A 337 3.04 -5.64 -15.44
N ARG A 338 4.15 -4.92 -15.25
CA ARG A 338 4.62 -4.56 -13.91
C ARG A 338 3.84 -3.42 -13.29
N ALA A 339 3.48 -2.41 -14.09
CA ALA A 339 2.63 -1.33 -13.62
C ALA A 339 1.33 -1.88 -13.05
N ASP A 340 0.70 -2.82 -13.75
CA ASP A 340 -0.53 -3.48 -13.32
C ASP A 340 -0.29 -4.38 -12.08
N ARG A 341 0.75 -5.22 -12.12
CA ARG A 341 1.06 -6.15 -11.02
C ARG A 341 1.38 -5.42 -9.71
N ASP A 342 2.25 -4.41 -9.80
CA ASP A 342 2.77 -3.69 -8.63
C ASP A 342 1.85 -2.51 -8.27
N ARG A 343 0.85 -2.19 -9.10
CA ARG A 343 -0.05 -1.02 -9.00
C ARG A 343 0.72 0.28 -8.82
N MET A 344 1.75 0.45 -9.62
CA MET A 344 2.63 1.60 -9.57
C MET A 344 2.56 2.38 -10.89
N PRO A 345 2.59 3.70 -10.87
CA PRO A 345 2.51 4.54 -12.06
C PRO A 345 3.85 4.58 -12.82
N TYR A 346 4.43 3.41 -13.14
CA TYR A 346 5.75 3.32 -13.76
C TYR A 346 5.80 4.06 -15.09
N ARG A 347 4.73 3.99 -15.91
CA ARG A 347 4.65 4.76 -17.17
C ARG A 347 4.81 6.26 -16.92
N ARG A 348 4.04 6.82 -15.98
CA ARG A 348 4.15 8.24 -15.61
C ARG A 348 5.57 8.59 -15.15
N TRP A 349 6.20 7.72 -14.35
CA TRP A 349 7.56 7.96 -13.88
C TRP A 349 8.60 7.89 -15.00
N VAL A 350 8.37 7.09 -16.04
CA VAL A 350 9.20 7.08 -17.26
C VAL A 350 8.98 8.38 -18.05
N ASP A 351 7.73 8.78 -18.27
CA ASP A 351 7.39 10.01 -19.01
C ASP A 351 7.94 11.27 -18.32
N GLU A 352 7.96 11.28 -16.98
CA GLU A 352 8.51 12.38 -16.16
C GLU A 352 10.04 12.30 -15.99
N GLY A 353 10.69 11.25 -16.52
CA GLY A 353 12.13 11.04 -16.46
C GLY A 353 12.68 10.62 -15.10
N TRP A 354 11.86 9.96 -14.25
CA TRP A 354 12.28 9.39 -12.98
C TRP A 354 12.82 7.96 -13.11
N ILE A 355 12.37 7.23 -14.14
CA ILE A 355 12.82 5.88 -14.49
C ILE A 355 13.30 5.89 -15.94
N GLU A 356 14.43 5.28 -16.19
CA GLU A 356 14.96 5.03 -17.53
C GLU A 356 14.57 3.61 -17.96
N VAL A 357 14.16 3.42 -19.22
CA VAL A 357 13.87 2.10 -19.75
C VAL A 357 15.01 1.59 -20.61
N THR A 358 15.37 0.31 -20.41
CA THR A 358 16.31 -0.39 -21.30
C THR A 358 15.55 -1.26 -22.29
N PRO A 359 16.03 -1.41 -23.55
CA PRO A 359 15.37 -2.25 -24.53
C PRO A 359 15.26 -3.70 -24.11
N GLY A 360 14.15 -4.37 -24.49
CA GLY A 360 13.93 -5.80 -24.24
C GLY A 360 13.31 -6.13 -22.88
N ASN A 361 13.32 -7.44 -22.56
CA ASN A 361 12.70 -8.02 -21.35
C ASN A 361 13.62 -8.03 -20.12
N VAL A 362 14.89 -7.66 -20.29
CA VAL A 362 15.95 -7.74 -19.27
C VAL A 362 16.68 -6.41 -19.23
N ILE A 363 17.12 -6.02 -18.03
CA ILE A 363 17.93 -4.80 -17.89
C ILE A 363 19.24 -4.92 -18.66
N ASP A 364 19.53 -3.94 -19.52
CA ASP A 364 20.79 -3.87 -20.25
C ASP A 364 21.88 -3.23 -19.35
N HIS A 365 22.84 -4.02 -18.94
CA HIS A 365 23.95 -3.55 -18.12
C HIS A 365 24.89 -2.57 -18.87
N ALA A 366 24.89 -2.56 -20.20
CA ALA A 366 25.67 -1.60 -20.98
C ALA A 366 25.15 -0.15 -20.79
N GLU A 367 23.83 0.02 -20.73
CA GLU A 367 23.19 1.32 -20.44
C GLU A 367 23.55 1.81 -19.01
N ILE A 368 23.52 0.91 -18.04
CA ILE A 368 23.91 1.25 -16.65
C ILE A 368 25.39 1.64 -16.60
N LYS A 369 26.26 0.86 -17.27
CA LYS A 369 27.70 1.16 -17.37
C LYS A 369 27.94 2.55 -17.96
N ALA A 370 27.31 2.84 -19.09
CA ALA A 370 27.42 4.14 -19.75
C ALA A 370 26.98 5.29 -18.84
N ALA A 371 25.87 5.08 -18.11
CA ALA A 371 25.36 6.07 -17.15
C ALA A 371 26.31 6.32 -15.98
N VAL A 372 26.87 5.26 -15.38
CA VAL A 372 27.85 5.37 -14.29
C VAL A 372 29.10 6.09 -14.78
N LEU A 373 29.65 5.74 -15.96
CA LEU A 373 30.84 6.40 -16.54
C LEU A 373 30.58 7.88 -16.91
N ALA A 374 29.36 8.23 -17.30
CA ALA A 374 29.00 9.64 -17.49
C ALA A 374 28.99 10.39 -16.16
N ASP A 375 28.46 9.78 -15.11
CA ASP A 375 28.42 10.37 -13.78
C ASP A 375 29.80 10.52 -13.13
N THR A 376 30.75 9.62 -13.37
CA THR A 376 32.16 9.78 -12.91
C THR A 376 32.89 10.94 -13.57
N LYS A 377 32.51 11.30 -14.81
CA LYS A 377 33.07 12.47 -15.51
C LYS A 377 32.42 13.77 -15.04
N ARG A 378 31.20 13.71 -14.56
CA ARG A 378 30.38 14.85 -14.18
C ARG A 378 30.57 15.26 -12.73
N PHE A 379 30.66 14.28 -11.83
CA PHE A 379 30.77 14.47 -10.40
C PHE A 379 32.12 13.99 -9.87
N ASP A 380 32.52 14.48 -8.71
CA ASP A 380 33.69 13.95 -7.98
C ASP A 380 33.25 12.70 -7.18
N LEU A 381 32.96 11.62 -7.93
CA LEU A 381 32.47 10.35 -7.39
C LEU A 381 33.62 9.54 -6.78
N GLN A 382 33.64 9.42 -5.46
CA GLN A 382 34.76 8.85 -4.71
C GLN A 382 34.85 7.33 -4.86
N ASP A 383 33.70 6.66 -4.62
CA ASP A 383 33.55 5.22 -4.78
C ASP A 383 32.06 4.83 -4.91
N ILE A 384 31.82 3.57 -5.31
CA ILE A 384 30.48 3.00 -5.45
C ILE A 384 30.42 1.69 -4.68
N ALA A 385 29.57 1.62 -3.65
CA ALA A 385 29.23 0.36 -2.98
C ALA A 385 28.27 -0.47 -3.84
N PHE A 386 28.51 -1.77 -3.92
CA PHE A 386 27.67 -2.69 -4.68
C PHE A 386 27.57 -4.07 -4.00
N ASP A 387 26.44 -4.79 -4.23
CA ASP A 387 26.29 -6.17 -3.80
C ASP A 387 26.99 -7.12 -4.80
N PRO A 388 28.02 -7.87 -4.39
CA PRO A 388 28.77 -8.73 -5.29
C PRO A 388 27.93 -9.87 -5.90
N TRP A 389 26.81 -10.25 -5.27
CA TRP A 389 26.01 -11.40 -5.70
C TRP A 389 25.44 -11.26 -7.13
N ASN A 390 25.04 -10.07 -7.54
CA ASN A 390 24.43 -9.82 -8.87
C ASN A 390 25.28 -8.91 -9.77
N ALA A 391 26.39 -8.37 -9.30
CA ALA A 391 27.11 -7.29 -9.97
C ALA A 391 28.50 -7.66 -10.48
N THR A 392 28.95 -8.90 -10.36
CA THR A 392 30.33 -9.32 -10.61
C THR A 392 30.86 -8.92 -12.00
N GLN A 393 30.06 -9.08 -13.05
CA GLN A 393 30.47 -8.70 -14.39
C GLN A 393 30.54 -7.18 -14.56
N LEU A 394 29.45 -6.47 -14.23
CA LEU A 394 29.38 -5.01 -14.39
C LEU A 394 30.42 -4.29 -13.51
N SER A 395 30.62 -4.74 -12.27
CA SER A 395 31.62 -4.16 -11.38
C SER A 395 33.02 -4.35 -11.92
N GLY A 396 33.38 -5.55 -12.45
CA GLY A 396 34.66 -5.80 -13.09
C GLY A 396 34.89 -4.91 -14.30
N GLU A 397 33.88 -4.69 -15.13
CA GLU A 397 33.95 -3.80 -16.27
C GLU A 397 34.14 -2.31 -15.84
N LEU A 398 33.40 -1.86 -14.79
CA LEU A 398 33.56 -0.51 -14.25
C LEU A 398 34.95 -0.30 -13.62
N MET A 399 35.46 -1.31 -12.89
CA MET A 399 36.83 -1.26 -12.33
C MET A 399 37.90 -1.15 -13.45
N SER A 400 37.72 -1.85 -14.57
CA SER A 400 38.63 -1.77 -15.72
C SER A 400 38.67 -0.38 -16.38
N GLU A 401 37.58 0.39 -16.23
CA GLU A 401 37.46 1.79 -16.67
C GLU A 401 37.93 2.80 -15.59
N GLY A 402 38.48 2.32 -14.46
CA GLY A 402 39.03 3.15 -13.40
C GLY A 402 37.98 3.61 -12.34
N VAL A 403 36.80 3.08 -12.32
CA VAL A 403 35.81 3.39 -11.29
C VAL A 403 36.15 2.63 -10.01
N ASN A 404 36.16 3.32 -8.87
CA ASN A 404 36.41 2.72 -7.57
C ASN A 404 35.13 1.99 -7.06
N MET A 405 35.10 0.67 -7.21
CA MET A 405 33.99 -0.16 -6.79
C MET A 405 34.31 -0.86 -5.47
N VAL A 406 33.40 -0.80 -4.49
CA VAL A 406 33.60 -1.38 -3.15
C VAL A 406 32.50 -2.40 -2.86
N GLU A 407 32.89 -3.61 -2.55
CA GLU A 407 31.96 -4.67 -2.19
C GLU A 407 31.22 -4.35 -0.89
N PHE A 408 29.89 -4.52 -0.91
CA PHE A 408 29.01 -4.37 0.23
C PHE A 408 28.14 -5.61 0.38
N ILE A 409 28.59 -6.54 1.23
CA ILE A 409 27.86 -7.78 1.49
C ILE A 409 26.55 -7.44 2.21
N GLN A 410 25.41 -7.74 1.57
CA GLN A 410 24.07 -7.44 2.12
C GLN A 410 23.76 -8.36 3.32
N GLY A 411 24.11 -7.92 4.53
CA GLY A 411 23.90 -8.64 5.79
C GLY A 411 23.78 -7.70 6.99
N LEU A 412 23.33 -8.26 8.13
CA LEU A 412 23.14 -7.48 9.36
C LEU A 412 24.36 -6.65 9.76
N ARG A 413 25.55 -7.21 9.61
CA ARG A 413 26.82 -6.55 9.98
C ARG A 413 27.08 -5.29 9.16
N SER A 414 26.91 -5.39 7.84
CA SER A 414 27.20 -4.28 6.92
C SER A 414 26.12 -3.20 6.95
N TYR A 415 24.86 -3.62 7.07
CA TYR A 415 23.71 -2.70 7.05
C TYR A 415 23.48 -1.96 8.35
N THR A 416 23.89 -2.51 9.53
CA THR A 416 23.47 -1.97 10.84
C THR A 416 23.84 -0.50 11.02
N ALA A 417 25.10 -0.14 10.86
CA ALA A 417 25.54 1.24 11.08
C ALA A 417 24.97 2.21 10.03
N PRO A 418 25.03 1.91 8.71
CA PRO A 418 24.45 2.80 7.69
C PRO A 418 22.92 2.94 7.78
N THR A 419 22.19 1.90 8.18
CA THR A 419 20.72 1.97 8.37
C THR A 419 20.36 2.90 9.53
N LYS A 420 21.07 2.79 10.65
CA LYS A 420 20.88 3.70 11.78
C LYS A 420 21.23 5.15 11.41
N GLU A 421 22.32 5.35 10.69
CA GLU A 421 22.73 6.68 10.20
C GLU A 421 21.68 7.27 9.25
N MET A 422 21.17 6.49 8.30
CA MET A 422 20.09 6.93 7.39
C MET A 422 18.86 7.40 8.20
N ARG A 423 18.45 6.63 9.21
CA ARG A 423 17.31 7.01 10.06
C ARG A 423 17.58 8.29 10.85
N ALA A 424 18.78 8.48 11.36
CA ALA A 424 19.20 9.71 12.05
C ALA A 424 19.17 10.91 11.11
N LEU A 425 19.75 10.79 9.91
CA LEU A 425 19.74 11.84 8.89
C LEU A 425 18.31 12.24 8.47
N VAL A 426 17.41 11.27 8.33
CA VAL A 426 15.98 11.54 8.06
C VAL A 426 15.33 12.27 9.24
N ALA A 427 15.56 11.83 10.48
CA ALA A 427 14.97 12.44 11.67
C ALA A 427 15.43 13.89 11.87
N ASP A 428 16.70 14.17 11.57
CA ASP A 428 17.32 15.49 11.69
C ASP A 428 17.07 16.39 10.46
N HIS A 429 16.29 15.94 9.48
CA HIS A 429 16.00 16.66 8.23
C HIS A 429 17.27 17.04 7.44
N ARG A 430 18.29 16.19 7.47
CA ARG A 430 19.60 16.41 6.84
C ARG A 430 19.72 15.80 5.45
N LEU A 431 18.70 15.16 4.93
CA LEU A 431 18.65 14.69 3.55
C LEU A 431 17.86 15.67 2.67
N ASP A 432 18.10 15.62 1.35
CA ASP A 432 17.28 16.25 0.34
C ASP A 432 17.13 15.29 -0.86
N HIS A 433 15.97 14.62 -0.90
CA HIS A 433 15.68 13.62 -1.94
C HIS A 433 15.01 14.22 -3.19
N GLY A 434 14.91 15.55 -3.30
CA GLY A 434 14.45 16.23 -4.50
C GLY A 434 13.01 15.89 -4.93
N ASN A 435 12.15 15.48 -4.02
CA ASN A 435 10.80 14.98 -4.32
C ASN A 435 10.78 13.83 -5.34
N ASN A 436 11.82 12.98 -5.37
CA ASN A 436 11.84 11.81 -6.24
C ASN A 436 10.72 10.83 -5.84
N PRO A 437 9.70 10.62 -6.68
CA PRO A 437 8.54 9.79 -6.32
C PRO A 437 8.88 8.31 -6.22
N VAL A 438 9.83 7.82 -7.03
CA VAL A 438 10.27 6.42 -7.00
C VAL A 438 10.95 6.13 -5.67
N LEU A 439 11.91 6.99 -5.28
CA LEU A 439 12.62 6.84 -4.01
C LEU A 439 11.67 7.02 -2.81
N THR A 440 10.67 7.90 -2.92
CA THR A 440 9.66 8.12 -1.88
C THR A 440 8.79 6.88 -1.66
N VAL A 441 8.34 6.24 -2.73
CA VAL A 441 7.60 4.96 -2.62
C VAL A 441 8.51 3.87 -2.02
N MET A 442 9.76 3.79 -2.43
CA MET A 442 10.72 2.82 -1.86
C MET A 442 11.01 3.09 -0.37
N ALA A 443 11.05 4.36 0.05
CA ALA A 443 11.15 4.74 1.46
C ALA A 443 9.92 4.29 2.26
N SER A 444 8.72 4.44 1.72
CA SER A 444 7.49 3.97 2.37
C SER A 444 7.40 2.44 2.46
N ASN A 445 8.03 1.72 1.53
CA ASN A 445 8.10 0.26 1.54
C ASN A 445 9.13 -0.28 2.54
N LEU A 446 10.13 0.54 2.91
CA LEU A 446 11.28 0.08 3.68
C LEU A 446 10.86 -0.41 5.07
N LYS A 447 11.07 -1.69 5.32
CA LYS A 447 10.99 -2.29 6.65
C LYS A 447 12.37 -2.72 7.10
N VAL A 448 12.60 -2.60 8.39
CA VAL A 448 13.87 -2.96 9.02
C VAL A 448 13.64 -4.14 9.95
N GLN A 449 14.46 -5.15 9.79
CA GLN A 449 14.58 -6.24 10.75
C GLN A 449 15.61 -5.85 11.80
N THR A 450 15.25 -6.03 13.07
CA THR A 450 16.14 -5.85 14.21
C THR A 450 16.38 -7.19 14.91
N ASP A 451 17.62 -7.57 15.13
CA ASP A 451 17.98 -8.77 15.90
C ASP A 451 18.01 -8.52 17.42
N LYS A 452 18.29 -9.56 18.19
CA LYS A 452 18.37 -9.48 19.66
C LYS A 452 19.49 -8.54 20.17
N ASN A 453 20.48 -8.25 19.34
CA ASN A 453 21.61 -7.38 19.65
C ASN A 453 21.41 -5.95 19.12
N LEU A 454 20.19 -5.62 18.67
CA LEU A 454 19.83 -4.33 18.06
C LEU A 454 20.59 -4.03 16.76
N ASN A 455 21.01 -5.08 16.04
CA ASN A 455 21.49 -4.94 14.67
C ASN A 455 20.31 -4.78 13.74
N GLU A 456 20.42 -3.84 12.80
CA GLU A 456 19.35 -3.46 11.88
C GLU A 456 19.75 -3.72 10.43
N MET A 457 18.83 -4.23 9.62
CA MET A 457 19.01 -4.33 8.17
C MET A 457 17.68 -4.17 7.42
N PRO A 458 17.71 -3.63 6.19
CA PRO A 458 16.56 -3.68 5.28
C PRO A 458 16.05 -5.11 5.11
N HIS A 459 14.74 -5.29 5.19
CA HIS A 459 14.15 -6.64 5.08
C HIS A 459 13.36 -6.78 3.78
N LYS A 460 14.03 -7.21 2.70
CA LYS A 460 13.42 -7.36 1.35
C LYS A 460 12.16 -8.25 1.36
N GLN A 461 12.13 -9.33 2.15
CA GLN A 461 10.98 -10.25 2.22
C GLN A 461 9.76 -9.71 2.99
N HIS A 462 9.93 -8.77 3.92
CA HIS A 462 8.83 -8.15 4.66
C HIS A 462 8.46 -6.76 4.12
N SER A 463 9.22 -6.24 3.15
CA SER A 463 8.89 -5.02 2.43
C SER A 463 7.85 -5.36 1.36
N ILE A 464 6.67 -4.73 1.46
CA ILE A 464 5.60 -4.93 0.48
C ILE A 464 5.87 -4.01 -0.71
N GLY A 465 6.77 -4.43 -1.60
CA GLY A 465 7.20 -3.66 -2.75
C GLY A 465 8.71 -3.45 -2.80
N ARG A 466 9.15 -2.72 -3.80
CA ARG A 466 10.57 -2.51 -4.09
C ARG A 466 11.22 -1.56 -3.09
N ILE A 467 12.46 -1.85 -2.72
CA ILE A 467 13.28 -1.02 -1.82
C ILE A 467 14.71 -0.80 -2.35
N ASP A 468 14.98 -1.15 -3.60
CA ASP A 468 16.32 -1.18 -4.20
C ASP A 468 17.01 0.19 -4.12
N GLY A 469 16.28 1.28 -4.35
CA GLY A 469 16.79 2.64 -4.17
C GLY A 469 17.17 2.98 -2.74
N MET A 470 16.45 2.43 -1.75
CA MET A 470 16.81 2.63 -0.34
C MET A 470 18.00 1.77 0.07
N CYS A 471 18.12 0.55 -0.45
CA CYS A 471 19.33 -0.27 -0.27
C CYS A 471 20.55 0.44 -0.83
N ALA A 472 20.44 0.96 -2.05
CA ALA A 472 21.49 1.75 -2.69
C ALA A 472 21.85 3.02 -1.89
N LEU A 473 20.85 3.75 -1.39
CA LEU A 473 21.08 4.93 -0.52
C LEU A 473 21.84 4.55 0.76
N ILE A 474 21.42 3.46 1.43
CA ILE A 474 22.06 3.01 2.67
C ILE A 474 23.53 2.60 2.39
N MET A 475 23.79 1.96 1.25
CA MET A 475 25.15 1.63 0.82
C MET A 475 25.99 2.92 0.60
N ALA A 476 25.46 3.93 -0.07
CA ALA A 476 26.13 5.21 -0.28
C ALA A 476 26.42 5.93 1.05
N ILE A 477 25.47 5.93 2.00
CA ILE A 477 25.67 6.47 3.35
C ILE A 477 26.81 5.72 4.07
N GLY A 478 26.86 4.40 3.93
CA GLY A 478 27.94 3.60 4.50
C GLY A 478 29.32 4.02 3.98
N ARG A 479 29.45 4.31 2.69
CA ARG A 479 30.70 4.80 2.09
C ARG A 479 31.07 6.21 2.58
N TYR A 480 30.09 7.11 2.60
CA TYR A 480 30.29 8.44 3.18
C TYR A 480 30.79 8.36 4.63
N SER A 481 30.13 7.57 5.48
CA SER A 481 30.51 7.42 6.89
C SER A 481 31.93 6.85 7.04
N ALA A 482 32.31 5.89 6.20
CA ALA A 482 33.66 5.32 6.19
C ALA A 482 34.72 6.37 5.80
N SER A 483 34.43 7.26 4.86
CA SER A 483 35.34 8.32 4.43
C SER A 483 35.67 9.33 5.55
N LEU A 484 34.71 9.57 6.47
CA LEU A 484 34.92 10.48 7.60
C LEU A 484 35.83 9.90 8.69
N GLN A 485 35.92 8.57 8.78
CA GLN A 485 36.74 7.90 9.81
C GLN A 485 38.21 7.75 9.45
N GLY A 486 38.63 8.21 8.28
CA GLY A 486 40.06 8.16 7.84
C GLY A 486 40.58 6.72 7.68
N GLY A 487 39.70 5.75 7.57
CA GLY A 487 40.02 4.33 7.57
C GLY A 487 40.33 3.81 6.17
N ASP A 488 41.38 3.01 6.10
CA ASP A 488 41.80 2.19 4.97
C ASP A 488 40.59 1.42 4.37
N GLN A 489 40.51 1.37 3.06
CA GLN A 489 39.35 0.89 2.28
C GLN A 489 38.98 -0.60 2.49
N SER A 490 39.67 -1.31 3.37
CA SER A 490 39.59 -2.75 3.57
C SER A 490 38.82 -3.25 4.80
N ILE A 491 38.14 -2.40 5.61
CA ILE A 491 37.57 -2.79 6.92
C ILE A 491 36.17 -3.48 6.83
N PHE A 492 35.62 -3.70 5.65
CA PHE A 492 34.37 -4.49 5.51
C PHE A 492 34.61 -5.95 5.07
N ILE A 493 35.85 -6.41 5.06
CA ILE A 493 36.21 -7.82 4.83
C ILE A 493 36.67 -8.41 6.15
N ILE A 494 35.78 -8.97 6.94
CA ILE A 494 35.99 -10.14 7.82
C ILE A 494 34.63 -10.75 8.16
#